data_e51f2908d36a417fcaa965d28b9bb23a
#
_entry.id   e51f2908d36a417fcaa965d28b9bb23a
#
_cell.length_a   1.000
_cell.length_b   1.000
_cell.length_c   1.000
_cell.angle_alpha   90.00
_cell.angle_beta   90.00
_cell.angle_gamma   90.00
#
_symmetry.space_group_name_H-M   'P 1'
#
loop_
_entity.id
_entity.type
_entity.pdbx_description
1 polymer ?
#
loop_
_entity_poly.entity_id
_entity_poly.type
_entity_poly.pdbx_seq_one_letter_code
_entity_poly.pdbx_strand_id
1 'polypeptide(L)'
;MADDRLSEAARAFADGDVEMLPGTLDDAAGGALVDLLVERGDAVRLQKLGDGADKALGKRARKALHLLRTRGVAAPKAEKREFRPHGPYAPAEEPSLASMIDGRGERIVWLVREVDRGYDVFEAQLSDTRGILGFTTAHAPRKDWRAHIGRVLADSRMAVGRVSERHARALIEEGYRRTLAAGRVPPEEFARARLGMGHFDPEEHHPALDVAPPYEVPEVRGRLASLHTLPEIRTWIPPEEALPALDLEVGNIVTSKLIVDPAGRQEQLLAAVARVADTMLTPEYRALLAARLYETALLLAGRGQLEEARLTTTAAALTLDDKVTASDNPFVTRLYDKVVKVPESEPESGT
;
A
#
# COMPACT_ATOMS: atom_id res chain seq x y z
N MET A 1 -22.12 -40.89 -26.80
CA MET A 1 -23.25 -40.80 -25.83
C MET A 1 -23.35 -39.42 -25.11
N ALA A 2 -22.32 -38.57 -25.08
CA ALA A 2 -22.43 -37.18 -24.58
C ALA A 2 -23.10 -36.25 -25.59
N ASP A 3 -22.94 -36.54 -26.85
CA ASP A 3 -23.34 -35.71 -27.97
C ASP A 3 -24.89 -35.59 -28.15
N ASP A 4 -25.66 -36.60 -27.75
CA ASP A 4 -27.14 -36.60 -27.85
C ASP A 4 -27.85 -35.66 -26.86
N ARG A 5 -27.12 -35.14 -25.88
CA ARG A 5 -27.66 -34.23 -24.83
C ARG A 5 -27.42 -32.76 -25.14
N LEU A 6 -26.69 -32.45 -26.20
CA LEU A 6 -26.35 -31.08 -26.57
C LEU A 6 -27.45 -30.50 -27.50
N SER A 7 -27.85 -29.26 -27.20
CA SER A 7 -28.66 -28.48 -28.13
C SER A 7 -27.84 -28.13 -29.38
N GLU A 8 -28.53 -27.82 -30.50
CA GLU A 8 -27.88 -27.41 -31.74
C GLU A 8 -26.93 -26.22 -31.53
N ALA A 9 -27.32 -25.23 -30.72
CA ALA A 9 -26.49 -24.08 -30.38
C ALA A 9 -25.24 -24.47 -29.56
N ALA A 10 -25.36 -25.45 -28.65
CA ALA A 10 -24.23 -25.94 -27.87
C ALA A 10 -23.23 -26.73 -28.71
N ARG A 11 -23.72 -27.50 -29.68
CA ARG A 11 -22.88 -28.22 -30.67
C ARG A 11 -22.15 -27.22 -31.58
N ALA A 12 -22.87 -26.28 -32.18
CA ALA A 12 -22.24 -25.23 -33.01
C ALA A 12 -21.17 -24.46 -32.28
N PHE A 13 -21.37 -24.14 -30.99
CA PHE A 13 -20.34 -23.55 -30.17
C PHE A 13 -19.15 -24.49 -29.94
N ALA A 14 -19.38 -25.77 -29.64
CA ALA A 14 -18.33 -26.75 -29.43
C ALA A 14 -17.53 -27.06 -30.71
N ASP A 15 -18.18 -27.01 -31.87
CA ASP A 15 -17.58 -27.27 -33.18
C ASP A 15 -16.85 -26.04 -33.75
N GLY A 16 -17.14 -24.85 -33.22
CA GLY A 16 -16.48 -23.61 -33.61
C GLY A 16 -17.18 -22.84 -34.72
N ASP A 17 -18.39 -23.28 -35.07
CA ASP A 17 -19.20 -22.65 -36.11
C ASP A 17 -19.79 -21.32 -35.67
N VAL A 18 -19.93 -21.12 -34.36
CA VAL A 18 -20.34 -19.85 -33.74
C VAL A 18 -19.44 -19.44 -32.58
N GLU A 19 -19.14 -18.15 -32.52
CA GLU A 19 -18.38 -17.57 -31.38
C GLU A 19 -19.29 -17.19 -30.21
N MET A 20 -20.58 -17.08 -30.45
CA MET A 20 -21.57 -16.67 -29.46
C MET A 20 -21.81 -17.80 -28.46
N LEU A 21 -21.83 -17.45 -27.18
CA LEU A 21 -22.15 -18.41 -26.12
C LEU A 21 -23.54 -18.99 -26.32
N PRO A 22 -23.71 -20.32 -26.10
CA PRO A 22 -25.06 -20.91 -26.13
C PRO A 22 -25.88 -20.23 -25.02
N GLY A 23 -27.14 -19.98 -25.30
CA GLY A 23 -28.08 -19.41 -24.34
C GLY A 23 -28.17 -20.24 -23.06
N THR A 24 -29.18 -20.01 -22.23
CA THR A 24 -29.37 -20.73 -20.97
C THR A 24 -29.48 -22.25 -21.23
N LEU A 25 -28.50 -23.02 -20.75
CA LEU A 25 -28.47 -24.47 -20.79
C LEU A 25 -28.94 -25.03 -19.45
N ASP A 26 -29.68 -26.14 -19.50
CA ASP A 26 -29.95 -26.90 -18.29
C ASP A 26 -28.64 -27.55 -17.74
N ASP A 27 -28.69 -28.03 -16.51
CA ASP A 27 -27.52 -28.55 -15.82
C ASP A 27 -26.91 -29.80 -16.50
N ALA A 28 -27.72 -30.59 -17.19
CA ALA A 28 -27.27 -31.77 -17.91
C ALA A 28 -26.58 -31.41 -19.23
N ALA A 29 -27.17 -30.51 -20.02
CA ALA A 29 -26.61 -30.04 -21.29
C ALA A 29 -25.33 -29.20 -21.04
N GLY A 30 -25.33 -28.35 -20.02
CA GLY A 30 -24.15 -27.61 -19.61
C GLY A 30 -23.00 -28.51 -19.16
N GLY A 31 -23.29 -29.58 -18.42
CA GLY A 31 -22.31 -30.61 -18.04
C GLY A 31 -21.73 -31.30 -19.26
N ALA A 32 -22.59 -31.79 -20.18
CA ALA A 32 -22.15 -32.48 -21.39
C ALA A 32 -21.29 -31.60 -22.30
N LEU A 33 -21.60 -30.30 -22.41
CA LEU A 33 -20.79 -29.34 -23.17
C LEU A 33 -19.40 -29.18 -22.56
N VAL A 34 -19.29 -29.01 -21.24
CA VAL A 34 -18.00 -28.89 -20.55
C VAL A 34 -17.17 -30.16 -20.71
N ASP A 35 -17.79 -31.35 -20.57
CA ASP A 35 -17.11 -32.64 -20.72
C ASP A 35 -16.58 -32.85 -22.15
N LEU A 36 -17.36 -32.48 -23.17
CA LEU A 36 -16.93 -32.52 -24.56
C LEU A 36 -15.74 -31.62 -24.85
N LEU A 37 -15.73 -30.37 -24.30
CA LEU A 37 -14.64 -29.44 -24.47
C LEU A 37 -13.38 -29.93 -23.73
N VAL A 38 -13.52 -30.62 -22.60
CA VAL A 38 -12.41 -31.26 -21.90
C VAL A 38 -11.82 -32.40 -22.71
N GLU A 39 -12.66 -33.27 -23.29
CA GLU A 39 -12.22 -34.39 -24.16
C GLU A 39 -11.43 -33.85 -25.37
N ARG A 40 -11.88 -32.75 -25.96
CA ARG A 40 -11.22 -32.10 -27.09
C ARG A 40 -9.99 -31.28 -26.69
N GLY A 41 -9.72 -31.08 -25.39
CA GLY A 41 -8.65 -30.21 -24.90
C GLY A 41 -8.86 -28.73 -25.24
N ASP A 42 -10.09 -28.30 -25.50
CA ASP A 42 -10.41 -26.96 -25.95
C ASP A 42 -10.45 -25.95 -24.80
N ALA A 43 -9.24 -25.53 -24.36
CA ALA A 43 -9.06 -24.56 -23.31
C ALA A 43 -9.61 -23.17 -23.66
N VAL A 44 -9.67 -22.80 -24.96
CA VAL A 44 -10.18 -21.51 -25.42
C VAL A 44 -11.67 -21.39 -25.17
N ARG A 45 -12.45 -22.39 -25.58
CA ARG A 45 -13.90 -22.38 -25.40
C ARG A 45 -14.29 -22.58 -23.96
N LEU A 46 -13.56 -23.41 -23.21
CA LEU A 46 -13.76 -23.51 -21.75
C LEU A 46 -13.54 -22.17 -21.04
N GLN A 47 -12.54 -21.37 -21.47
CA GLN A 47 -12.33 -20.04 -20.92
C GLN A 47 -13.50 -19.10 -21.29
N LYS A 48 -13.94 -19.07 -22.54
CA LYS A 48 -15.12 -18.29 -22.97
C LYS A 48 -16.37 -18.64 -22.15
N LEU A 49 -16.65 -19.92 -21.91
CA LEU A 49 -17.73 -20.37 -21.01
C LEU A 49 -17.51 -19.90 -19.56
N GLY A 50 -16.27 -19.98 -19.08
CA GLY A 50 -15.94 -19.55 -17.72
C GLY A 50 -16.18 -18.07 -17.47
N ASP A 51 -16.02 -17.23 -18.49
CA ASP A 51 -16.09 -15.77 -18.40
C ASP A 51 -17.47 -15.20 -18.71
N GLY A 52 -18.27 -15.89 -19.51
CA GLY A 52 -19.51 -15.34 -20.06
C GLY A 52 -20.79 -16.14 -19.80
N ALA A 53 -20.71 -17.39 -19.32
CA ALA A 53 -21.89 -18.23 -19.05
C ALA A 53 -22.55 -17.87 -17.70
N ASP A 54 -23.71 -18.46 -17.43
CA ASP A 54 -24.34 -18.36 -16.12
C ASP A 54 -23.43 -18.86 -14.99
N LYS A 55 -23.79 -18.55 -13.72
CA LYS A 55 -22.95 -18.81 -12.55
C LYS A 55 -22.59 -20.30 -12.39
N ALA A 56 -23.50 -21.22 -12.71
CA ALA A 56 -23.28 -22.66 -12.52
C ALA A 56 -22.37 -23.22 -13.60
N LEU A 57 -22.67 -22.96 -14.84
CA LEU A 57 -21.91 -23.40 -16.03
C LEU A 57 -20.50 -22.76 -16.03
N GLY A 58 -20.39 -21.47 -15.74
CA GLY A 58 -19.13 -20.78 -15.64
C GLY A 58 -18.21 -21.33 -14.54
N LYS A 59 -18.77 -21.73 -13.38
CA LYS A 59 -17.99 -22.40 -12.31
C LYS A 59 -17.48 -23.77 -12.77
N ARG A 60 -18.29 -24.55 -13.46
CA ARG A 60 -17.90 -25.84 -14.04
C ARG A 60 -16.79 -25.69 -15.07
N ALA A 61 -16.95 -24.75 -16.00
CA ALA A 61 -15.97 -24.48 -17.05
C ALA A 61 -14.61 -24.05 -16.48
N ARG A 62 -14.58 -23.17 -15.47
CA ARG A 62 -13.33 -22.77 -14.78
C ARG A 62 -12.64 -23.94 -14.09
N LYS A 63 -13.40 -24.86 -13.45
CA LYS A 63 -12.82 -26.06 -12.83
C LYS A 63 -12.23 -26.99 -13.90
N ALA A 64 -12.92 -27.18 -15.03
CA ALA A 64 -12.46 -27.97 -16.16
C ALA A 64 -11.21 -27.38 -16.80
N LEU A 65 -11.15 -26.06 -16.98
CA LEU A 65 -10.00 -25.35 -17.50
C LEU A 65 -8.76 -25.52 -16.58
N HIS A 66 -8.97 -25.47 -15.27
CA HIS A 66 -7.90 -25.75 -14.31
C HIS A 66 -7.36 -27.19 -14.46
N LEU A 67 -8.25 -28.17 -14.66
CA LEU A 67 -7.85 -29.55 -14.89
C LEU A 67 -7.05 -29.73 -16.20
N LEU A 68 -7.42 -29.04 -17.28
CA LEU A 68 -6.64 -29.05 -18.51
C LEU A 68 -5.25 -28.43 -18.34
N ARG A 69 -5.14 -27.34 -17.59
CA ARG A 69 -3.84 -26.70 -17.25
C ARG A 69 -2.93 -27.66 -16.49
N THR A 70 -3.46 -28.40 -15.52
CA THR A 70 -2.66 -29.39 -14.77
C THR A 70 -2.21 -30.57 -15.64
N ARG A 71 -2.90 -30.83 -16.78
CA ARG A 71 -2.53 -31.84 -17.78
C ARG A 71 -1.59 -31.29 -18.87
N GLY A 72 -1.12 -30.03 -18.73
CA GLY A 72 -0.17 -29.42 -19.67
C GLY A 72 -0.79 -28.82 -20.92
N VAL A 73 -2.13 -28.73 -21.01
CA VAL A 73 -2.78 -28.05 -22.13
C VAL A 73 -2.59 -26.54 -21.98
N ALA A 74 -1.96 -25.91 -22.99
CA ALA A 74 -1.77 -24.46 -23.02
C ALA A 74 -3.15 -23.77 -23.08
N ALA A 75 -3.54 -23.11 -21.98
CA ALA A 75 -4.71 -22.25 -22.01
C ALA A 75 -4.29 -20.86 -22.51
N PRO A 76 -5.13 -20.18 -23.30
CA PRO A 76 -4.89 -18.80 -23.66
C PRO A 76 -4.71 -17.99 -22.37
N LYS A 77 -3.76 -17.05 -22.37
CA LYS A 77 -3.70 -16.05 -21.30
C LYS A 77 -5.05 -15.35 -21.32
N ALA A 78 -5.72 -15.31 -20.15
CA ALA A 78 -6.94 -14.52 -20.02
C ALA A 78 -6.61 -13.13 -20.57
N GLU A 79 -7.31 -12.68 -21.60
CA GLU A 79 -7.24 -11.28 -22.00
C GLU A 79 -7.62 -10.49 -20.77
N LYS A 80 -6.67 -9.71 -20.25
CA LYS A 80 -7.00 -8.76 -19.19
C LYS A 80 -8.08 -7.86 -19.76
N ARG A 81 -9.31 -8.02 -19.26
CA ARG A 81 -10.40 -7.13 -19.65
C ARG A 81 -9.90 -5.71 -19.45
N GLU A 82 -9.86 -4.96 -20.54
CA GLU A 82 -9.48 -3.57 -20.49
C GLU A 82 -10.43 -2.86 -19.52
N PHE A 83 -9.86 -2.31 -18.44
CA PHE A 83 -10.67 -1.54 -17.49
C PHE A 83 -11.23 -0.33 -18.23
N ARG A 84 -12.56 -0.25 -18.30
CA ARG A 84 -13.25 0.94 -18.81
C ARG A 84 -14.00 1.57 -17.64
N PRO A 85 -13.62 2.79 -17.24
CA PRO A 85 -14.29 3.46 -16.16
C PRO A 85 -15.82 3.56 -16.42
N HIS A 86 -16.61 3.26 -15.41
CA HIS A 86 -18.06 3.40 -15.47
C HIS A 86 -18.45 4.80 -14.98
N GLY A 87 -18.31 5.82 -15.81
CA GLY A 87 -18.76 7.17 -15.43
C GLY A 87 -20.25 7.43 -15.73
N PRO A 88 -20.87 8.50 -15.17
CA PRO A 88 -20.29 9.42 -14.18
C PRO A 88 -20.20 8.83 -12.78
N TYR A 89 -19.19 9.29 -12.02
CA TYR A 89 -18.97 8.81 -10.66
C TYR A 89 -19.71 9.67 -9.64
N ALA A 90 -20.46 9.03 -8.74
CA ALA A 90 -20.92 9.64 -7.50
C ALA A 90 -19.88 9.46 -6.39
N PRO A 91 -19.87 10.32 -5.34
CA PRO A 91 -19.11 10.02 -4.13
C PRO A 91 -19.51 8.65 -3.57
N ALA A 92 -18.52 7.83 -3.23
CA ALA A 92 -18.79 6.50 -2.71
C ALA A 92 -19.29 6.58 -1.26
N GLU A 93 -20.33 5.77 -0.92
CA GLU A 93 -20.74 5.58 0.48
C GLU A 93 -19.63 4.89 1.29
N GLU A 94 -18.88 4.00 0.64
CA GLU A 94 -17.75 3.33 1.27
C GLU A 94 -16.48 4.20 1.14
N PRO A 95 -15.71 4.34 2.22
CA PRO A 95 -14.52 5.16 2.21
C PRO A 95 -13.42 4.55 1.35
N SER A 96 -12.56 5.41 0.82
CA SER A 96 -11.25 5.03 0.34
C SER A 96 -10.37 4.58 1.51
N LEU A 97 -9.30 3.86 1.22
CA LEU A 97 -8.41 3.30 2.24
C LEU A 97 -6.97 3.68 1.96
N ALA A 98 -6.19 3.77 3.02
CA ALA A 98 -4.74 3.89 2.92
C ALA A 98 -4.06 3.04 3.99
N SER A 99 -2.98 2.33 3.63
CA SER A 99 -2.17 1.61 4.60
C SER A 99 -1.23 2.56 5.35
N MET A 100 -0.66 2.08 6.46
CA MET A 100 0.49 2.73 7.08
C MET A 100 1.62 2.88 6.06
N ILE A 101 2.50 3.83 6.31
CA ILE A 101 3.77 3.97 5.60
C ILE A 101 4.79 3.07 6.31
N ASP A 102 5.45 2.20 5.57
CA ASP A 102 6.47 1.33 6.11
C ASP A 102 7.82 2.05 6.33
N GLY A 103 8.82 1.32 6.84
CA GLY A 103 10.16 1.86 7.10
C GLY A 103 10.90 2.36 5.83
N ARG A 104 10.43 1.97 4.64
CA ARG A 104 11.01 2.38 3.34
C ARG A 104 10.24 3.54 2.70
N GLY A 105 9.16 4.00 3.32
CA GLY A 105 8.31 5.04 2.77
C GLY A 105 7.30 4.52 1.74
N GLU A 106 6.97 3.23 1.80
CA GLU A 106 6.01 2.62 0.87
C GLU A 106 4.65 2.41 1.54
N ARG A 107 3.60 2.53 0.75
CA ARG A 107 2.21 2.32 1.19
C ARG A 107 1.31 1.88 0.04
N ILE A 108 0.11 1.40 0.39
CA ILE A 108 -0.96 1.11 -0.57
C ILE A 108 -2.12 2.07 -0.31
N VAL A 109 -2.68 2.61 -1.39
CA VAL A 109 -3.87 3.47 -1.36
C VAL A 109 -4.93 2.85 -2.26
N TRP A 110 -6.15 2.73 -1.76
CA TRP A 110 -7.32 2.30 -2.52
C TRP A 110 -8.28 3.48 -2.66
N LEU A 111 -8.32 4.07 -3.85
CA LEU A 111 -9.33 5.05 -4.22
C LEU A 111 -10.59 4.30 -4.68
N VAL A 112 -11.72 4.62 -4.10
CA VAL A 112 -13.00 3.94 -4.34
C VAL A 112 -13.99 4.90 -4.96
N ARG A 113 -14.57 4.52 -6.08
CA ARG A 113 -15.58 5.32 -6.79
C ARG A 113 -16.85 4.49 -6.93
N GLU A 114 -17.98 5.06 -6.56
CA GLU A 114 -19.27 4.40 -6.68
C GLU A 114 -19.77 4.41 -8.13
N VAL A 115 -20.28 3.28 -8.58
CA VAL A 115 -20.91 3.07 -9.89
C VAL A 115 -22.21 2.29 -9.72
N ASP A 116 -23.06 2.27 -10.75
CA ASP A 116 -24.43 1.73 -10.68
C ASP A 116 -24.54 0.35 -10.00
N ARG A 117 -23.57 -0.53 -10.18
CA ARG A 117 -23.62 -1.91 -9.69
C ARG A 117 -22.49 -2.31 -8.75
N GLY A 118 -21.78 -1.34 -8.13
CA GLY A 118 -20.66 -1.63 -7.24
C GLY A 118 -19.71 -0.46 -7.11
N TYR A 119 -18.45 -0.79 -7.10
CA TYR A 119 -17.36 0.20 -6.99
C TYR A 119 -16.30 -0.08 -8.03
N ASP A 120 -15.78 0.99 -8.65
CA ASP A 120 -14.50 0.96 -9.32
C ASP A 120 -13.43 1.28 -8.28
N VAL A 121 -12.48 0.38 -8.13
CA VAL A 121 -11.40 0.45 -7.16
C VAL A 121 -10.08 0.62 -7.89
N PHE A 122 -9.35 1.66 -7.51
CA PHE A 122 -8.02 1.97 -8.01
C PHE A 122 -7.03 1.74 -6.89
N GLU A 123 -6.20 0.72 -7.01
CA GLU A 123 -5.16 0.39 -6.04
C GLU A 123 -3.82 0.93 -6.55
N ALA A 124 -3.20 1.78 -5.75
CA ALA A 124 -1.88 2.35 -6.02
C ALA A 124 -0.88 1.91 -4.95
N GLN A 125 0.24 1.32 -5.37
CA GLN A 125 1.41 1.15 -4.54
C GLN A 125 2.28 2.39 -4.70
N LEU A 126 2.48 3.11 -3.62
CA LEU A 126 3.17 4.40 -3.61
C LEU A 126 4.47 4.32 -2.81
N SER A 127 5.48 5.04 -3.26
CA SER A 127 6.69 5.37 -2.51
C SER A 127 6.79 6.89 -2.39
N ASP A 128 7.10 7.37 -1.21
CA ASP A 128 7.25 8.80 -0.95
C ASP A 128 8.51 9.43 -1.57
N THR A 129 9.41 8.61 -2.12
CA THR A 129 10.59 9.06 -2.87
C THR A 129 10.52 8.71 -4.36
N ARG A 130 9.94 7.54 -4.70
CA ARG A 130 9.94 6.99 -6.07
C ARG A 130 8.60 7.20 -6.81
N GLY A 131 7.55 7.61 -6.11
CA GLY A 131 6.22 7.81 -6.68
C GLY A 131 5.43 6.50 -6.84
N ILE A 132 4.73 6.32 -7.96
CA ILE A 132 3.90 5.13 -8.21
C ILE A 132 4.79 3.95 -8.57
N LEU A 133 4.75 2.91 -7.73
CA LEU A 133 5.48 1.65 -7.92
C LEU A 133 4.65 0.61 -8.69
N GLY A 134 3.36 0.58 -8.41
CA GLY A 134 2.40 -0.31 -9.04
C GLY A 134 1.01 0.32 -9.04
N PHE A 135 0.18 -0.09 -10.01
CA PHE A 135 -1.18 0.39 -10.11
C PHE A 135 -2.07 -0.69 -10.72
N THR A 136 -3.22 -0.92 -10.11
CA THR A 136 -4.21 -1.85 -10.62
C THR A 136 -5.61 -1.27 -10.51
N THR A 137 -6.52 -1.75 -11.34
CA THR A 137 -7.92 -1.35 -11.35
C THR A 137 -8.81 -2.56 -11.30
N ALA A 138 -9.92 -2.46 -10.58
CA ALA A 138 -10.88 -3.52 -10.47
C ALA A 138 -12.30 -2.98 -10.34
N HIS A 139 -13.28 -3.69 -10.88
CA HIS A 139 -14.68 -3.50 -10.54
C HIS A 139 -15.06 -4.50 -9.46
N ALA A 140 -15.61 -4.03 -8.34
CA ALA A 140 -16.03 -4.86 -7.22
C ALA A 140 -17.52 -4.66 -6.91
N PRO A 141 -18.34 -5.74 -6.87
CA PRO A 141 -19.69 -5.67 -6.32
C PRO A 141 -19.67 -5.15 -4.88
N ARG A 142 -20.69 -4.37 -4.47
CA ARG A 142 -20.76 -3.75 -3.13
C ARG A 142 -20.50 -4.74 -1.99
N LYS A 143 -21.08 -5.95 -2.08
CA LYS A 143 -20.90 -7.00 -1.07
C LYS A 143 -19.45 -7.48 -0.97
N ASP A 144 -18.81 -7.67 -2.12
CA ASP A 144 -17.45 -8.22 -2.18
C ASP A 144 -16.43 -7.18 -1.69
N TRP A 145 -16.66 -5.91 -2.02
CA TRP A 145 -15.84 -4.81 -1.52
C TRP A 145 -15.96 -4.65 0.00
N ARG A 146 -17.18 -4.66 0.55
CA ARG A 146 -17.40 -4.61 2.01
C ARG A 146 -16.71 -5.77 2.73
N ALA A 147 -16.78 -6.97 2.17
CA ALA A 147 -16.08 -8.12 2.73
C ALA A 147 -14.54 -7.98 2.63
N HIS A 148 -14.05 -7.34 1.57
CA HIS A 148 -12.62 -7.03 1.41
C HIS A 148 -12.17 -6.01 2.46
N ILE A 149 -12.87 -4.88 2.60
CA ILE A 149 -12.60 -3.88 3.65
C ILE A 149 -12.53 -4.54 5.03
N GLY A 150 -13.53 -5.36 5.39
CA GLY A 150 -13.58 -6.03 6.69
C GLY A 150 -12.33 -6.88 6.95
N ARG A 151 -11.82 -7.59 5.95
CA ARG A 151 -10.59 -8.39 6.07
C ARG A 151 -9.33 -7.53 6.20
N VAL A 152 -9.23 -6.48 5.38
CA VAL A 152 -8.06 -5.59 5.36
C VAL A 152 -7.96 -4.81 6.67
N LEU A 153 -9.08 -4.28 7.19
CA LEU A 153 -9.09 -3.56 8.47
C LEU A 153 -8.85 -4.48 9.68
N ALA A 154 -9.14 -5.77 9.56
CA ALA A 154 -8.89 -6.77 10.61
C ALA A 154 -7.47 -7.33 10.58
N ASP A 155 -6.70 -7.14 9.50
CA ASP A 155 -5.31 -7.63 9.41
C ASP A 155 -4.39 -6.75 10.28
N SER A 156 -3.93 -7.33 11.40
CA SER A 156 -3.04 -6.62 12.32
C SER A 156 -1.62 -6.39 11.79
N ARG A 157 -1.22 -7.09 10.71
CA ARG A 157 0.12 -6.97 10.12
C ARG A 157 0.27 -5.72 9.26
N MET A 158 -0.82 -5.26 8.66
CA MET A 158 -0.86 -4.06 7.84
C MET A 158 -1.91 -3.11 8.41
N ALA A 159 -1.48 -2.10 9.17
CA ALA A 159 -2.39 -1.09 9.65
C ALA A 159 -2.96 -0.31 8.46
N VAL A 160 -4.29 -0.38 8.30
CA VAL A 160 -5.02 0.31 7.25
C VAL A 160 -6.07 1.21 7.91
N GLY A 161 -6.24 2.41 7.38
CA GLY A 161 -7.23 3.37 7.82
C GLY A 161 -8.16 3.81 6.69
N ARG A 162 -9.29 4.37 7.10
CA ARG A 162 -10.23 5.01 6.18
C ARG A 162 -9.78 6.43 5.90
N VAL A 163 -9.81 6.81 4.64
CA VAL A 163 -9.49 8.17 4.20
C VAL A 163 -10.59 8.69 3.28
N SER A 164 -10.69 10.02 3.14
CA SER A 164 -11.61 10.61 2.17
C SER A 164 -11.19 10.25 0.74
N GLU A 165 -12.15 10.25 -0.17
CA GLU A 165 -11.87 10.11 -1.61
C GLU A 165 -10.90 11.20 -2.09
N ARG A 166 -11.11 12.45 -1.64
CA ARG A 166 -10.26 13.60 -1.96
C ARG A 166 -8.81 13.34 -1.53
N HIS A 167 -8.62 12.86 -0.29
CA HIS A 167 -7.29 12.57 0.23
C HIS A 167 -6.61 11.39 -0.50
N ALA A 168 -7.33 10.28 -0.73
CA ALA A 168 -6.81 9.18 -1.52
C ALA A 168 -6.38 9.61 -2.93
N ARG A 169 -7.18 10.49 -3.56
CA ARG A 169 -6.85 11.06 -4.86
C ARG A 169 -5.62 11.95 -4.79
N ALA A 170 -5.49 12.77 -3.74
CA ALA A 170 -4.32 13.63 -3.51
C ALA A 170 -3.04 12.80 -3.37
N LEU A 171 -3.06 11.71 -2.61
CA LEU A 171 -1.93 10.80 -2.46
C LEU A 171 -1.48 10.19 -3.79
N ILE A 172 -2.44 9.75 -4.62
CA ILE A 172 -2.13 9.16 -5.93
C ILE A 172 -1.54 10.22 -6.88
N GLU A 173 -2.08 11.44 -6.90
CA GLU A 173 -1.54 12.53 -7.72
C GLU A 173 -0.16 13.00 -7.26
N GLU A 174 0.08 13.02 -5.95
CA GLU A 174 1.43 13.27 -5.41
C GLU A 174 2.41 12.18 -5.85
N GLY A 175 2.01 10.90 -5.74
CA GLY A 175 2.78 9.78 -6.25
C GLY A 175 3.10 9.93 -7.76
N TYR A 176 2.15 10.39 -8.55
CA TYR A 176 2.37 10.67 -9.98
C TYR A 176 3.39 11.79 -10.21
N ARG A 177 3.24 12.92 -9.49
CA ARG A 177 4.20 14.04 -9.58
C ARG A 177 5.62 13.59 -9.23
N ARG A 178 5.78 12.79 -8.17
CA ARG A 178 7.08 12.21 -7.76
C ARG A 178 7.65 11.25 -8.80
N THR A 179 6.80 10.43 -9.43
CA THR A 179 7.22 9.56 -10.53
C THR A 179 7.85 10.35 -11.67
N LEU A 180 7.21 11.46 -12.07
CA LEU A 180 7.73 12.33 -13.12
C LEU A 180 9.00 13.08 -12.69
N ALA A 181 9.03 13.61 -11.45
CA ALA A 181 10.20 14.29 -10.90
C ALA A 181 11.44 13.37 -10.82
N ALA A 182 11.22 12.08 -10.58
CA ALA A 182 12.26 11.05 -10.62
C ALA A 182 12.64 10.58 -12.03
N GLY A 183 12.12 11.21 -13.09
CA GLY A 183 12.37 10.85 -14.49
C GLY A 183 11.80 9.48 -14.90
N ARG A 184 10.84 8.95 -14.13
CA ARG A 184 10.23 7.64 -14.36
C ARG A 184 8.93 7.77 -15.16
N VAL A 185 8.59 6.72 -15.89
CA VAL A 185 7.30 6.60 -16.57
C VAL A 185 6.30 5.94 -15.62
N PRO A 186 5.10 6.50 -15.43
CA PRO A 186 4.08 5.86 -14.62
C PRO A 186 3.60 4.54 -15.23
N PRO A 187 3.06 3.62 -14.43
CA PRO A 187 2.49 2.37 -14.94
C PRO A 187 1.43 2.64 -16.02
N GLU A 188 1.40 1.81 -17.06
CA GLU A 188 0.47 1.96 -18.18
C GLU A 188 -1.01 1.95 -17.71
N GLU A 189 -1.33 1.08 -16.75
CA GLU A 189 -2.67 0.99 -16.16
C GLU A 189 -3.08 2.30 -15.47
N PHE A 190 -2.14 3.00 -14.82
CA PHE A 190 -2.40 4.32 -14.25
C PHE A 190 -2.72 5.34 -15.34
N ALA A 191 -1.94 5.39 -16.41
CA ALA A 191 -2.13 6.33 -17.50
C ALA A 191 -3.53 6.16 -18.14
N ARG A 192 -3.97 4.92 -18.31
CA ARG A 192 -5.30 4.59 -18.85
C ARG A 192 -6.44 4.95 -17.88
N ALA A 193 -6.25 4.71 -16.58
CA ALA A 193 -7.29 4.89 -15.58
C ALA A 193 -7.41 6.33 -15.06
N ARG A 194 -6.38 7.16 -15.26
CA ARG A 194 -6.28 8.50 -14.63
C ARG A 194 -7.51 9.38 -14.86
N LEU A 195 -8.05 9.40 -16.05
CA LEU A 195 -9.27 10.17 -16.36
C LEU A 195 -10.49 9.62 -15.62
N GLY A 196 -10.56 8.30 -15.43
CA GLY A 196 -11.62 7.62 -14.70
C GLY A 196 -11.59 7.84 -13.20
N MET A 197 -10.47 8.26 -12.62
CA MET A 197 -10.38 8.58 -11.20
C MET A 197 -11.07 9.89 -10.80
N GLY A 198 -11.65 10.62 -11.75
CA GLY A 198 -12.37 11.87 -11.52
C GLY A 198 -11.46 13.09 -11.41
N HIS A 199 -12.09 14.23 -11.11
CA HIS A 199 -11.38 15.48 -10.95
C HIS A 199 -10.45 15.44 -9.72
N PHE A 200 -9.27 16.02 -9.84
CA PHE A 200 -8.37 16.24 -8.72
C PHE A 200 -8.57 17.66 -8.18
N ASP A 201 -8.94 17.71 -6.91
CA ASP A 201 -9.09 18.95 -6.15
C ASP A 201 -8.05 18.94 -5.02
N PRO A 202 -7.01 19.78 -5.08
CA PRO A 202 -5.97 19.84 -4.06
C PRO A 202 -6.53 20.14 -2.68
N GLU A 203 -5.97 19.54 -1.66
CA GLU A 203 -6.26 19.88 -0.27
C GLU A 203 -5.52 21.17 0.09
N GLU A 204 -6.17 22.08 0.81
CA GLU A 204 -5.56 23.33 1.26
C GLU A 204 -4.51 23.05 2.37
N HIS A 205 -4.81 22.08 3.22
CA HIS A 205 -3.93 21.59 4.27
C HIS A 205 -4.14 20.09 4.50
N HIS A 206 -3.24 19.47 5.23
CA HIS A 206 -3.33 18.03 5.49
C HIS A 206 -4.49 17.72 6.44
N PRO A 207 -5.39 16.77 6.13
CA PRO A 207 -6.59 16.47 6.93
C PRO A 207 -6.30 15.99 8.35
N ALA A 208 -5.09 15.52 8.64
CA ALA A 208 -4.69 15.18 10.01
C ALA A 208 -4.76 16.40 10.96
N LEU A 209 -4.55 17.62 10.45
CA LEU A 209 -4.62 18.85 11.26
C LEU A 209 -6.03 19.15 11.75
N ASP A 210 -7.06 18.74 11.00
CA ASP A 210 -8.45 18.94 11.39
C ASP A 210 -8.87 17.93 12.47
N VAL A 211 -8.43 16.67 12.34
CA VAL A 211 -8.87 15.57 13.22
C VAL A 211 -7.98 15.40 14.46
N ALA A 212 -6.73 15.80 14.38
CA ALA A 212 -5.73 15.66 15.44
C ALA A 212 -4.82 16.89 15.48
N PRO A 213 -5.31 18.07 15.85
CA PRO A 213 -4.50 19.29 15.94
C PRO A 213 -3.34 19.10 16.93
N PRO A 214 -2.15 19.67 16.63
CA PRO A 214 -0.97 19.49 17.46
C PRO A 214 -1.16 20.08 18.87
N TYR A 215 -0.42 19.55 19.82
CA TYR A 215 -0.28 20.13 21.16
C TYR A 215 0.72 21.30 21.15
N GLU A 216 0.70 22.10 22.21
CA GLU A 216 1.81 22.99 22.52
C GLU A 216 3.06 22.16 22.83
N VAL A 217 4.15 22.44 22.10
CA VAL A 217 5.38 21.60 22.15
C VAL A 217 5.96 21.46 23.56
N PRO A 218 6.07 22.51 24.40
CA PRO A 218 6.65 22.38 25.73
C PRO A 218 5.97 21.36 26.63
N GLU A 219 4.65 21.17 26.47
CA GLU A 219 3.86 20.26 27.31
C GLU A 219 4.13 18.78 27.01
N VAL A 220 4.49 18.45 25.76
CA VAL A 220 4.55 17.07 25.28
C VAL A 220 5.92 16.67 24.73
N ARG A 221 6.90 17.59 24.65
CA ARG A 221 8.21 17.35 24.04
C ARG A 221 8.84 16.03 24.49
N GLY A 222 8.86 15.76 25.80
CA GLY A 222 9.45 14.55 26.39
C GLY A 222 8.75 13.24 25.96
N ARG A 223 7.53 13.33 25.46
CA ARG A 223 6.72 12.18 25.02
C ARG A 223 6.93 11.82 23.55
N LEU A 224 7.49 12.72 22.74
CA LEU A 224 7.57 12.51 21.27
C LEU A 224 8.46 11.30 20.91
N ALA A 225 9.46 10.97 21.72
CA ALA A 225 10.30 9.79 21.55
C ALA A 225 9.50 8.47 21.69
N SER A 226 8.43 8.46 22.51
CA SER A 226 7.60 7.27 22.72
C SER A 226 6.82 6.84 21.47
N LEU A 227 6.63 7.74 20.48
CA LEU A 227 5.99 7.40 19.19
C LEU A 227 6.70 6.24 18.48
N HIS A 228 8.01 6.05 18.72
CA HIS A 228 8.77 4.92 18.16
C HIS A 228 8.39 3.56 18.73
N THR A 229 7.53 3.48 19.74
CA THR A 229 6.97 2.22 20.24
C THR A 229 5.73 1.79 19.45
N LEU A 230 5.10 2.72 18.71
CA LEU A 230 3.92 2.44 17.92
C LEU A 230 4.25 1.48 16.76
N PRO A 231 3.40 0.48 16.48
CA PRO A 231 3.59 -0.45 15.38
C PRO A 231 3.81 0.25 14.03
N GLU A 232 3.15 1.38 13.81
CA GLU A 232 3.18 2.19 12.60
C GLU A 232 4.52 2.90 12.37
N ILE A 233 5.27 3.18 13.44
CA ILE A 233 6.51 3.98 13.42
C ILE A 233 7.74 3.15 13.79
N ARG A 234 7.59 2.07 14.55
CA ARG A 234 8.72 1.31 15.10
C ARG A 234 9.72 0.80 14.05
N THR A 235 9.26 0.55 12.82
CA THR A 235 10.08 0.06 11.71
C THR A 235 10.78 1.17 10.93
N TRP A 236 10.47 2.43 11.21
CA TRP A 236 11.13 3.54 10.53
C TRP A 236 12.59 3.62 10.94
N ILE A 237 13.44 3.89 9.96
CA ILE A 237 14.89 4.07 10.12
C ILE A 237 15.30 5.41 9.52
N PRO A 238 16.47 5.96 9.88
CA PRO A 238 17.06 7.08 9.18
C PRO A 238 17.23 6.80 7.68
N PRO A 239 17.41 7.84 6.84
CA PRO A 239 17.71 7.64 5.42
C PRO A 239 18.98 6.82 5.25
N GLU A 240 19.03 6.01 4.18
CA GLU A 240 20.15 5.09 3.92
C GLU A 240 21.50 5.84 3.85
N GLU A 241 21.48 7.07 3.36
CA GLU A 241 22.65 7.95 3.27
C GLU A 241 23.24 8.32 4.62
N ALA A 242 22.44 8.26 5.69
CA ALA A 242 22.90 8.52 7.06
C ALA A 242 23.68 7.35 7.65
N LEU A 243 23.42 6.12 7.23
CA LEU A 243 23.97 4.91 7.86
C LEU A 243 25.50 4.83 7.79
N PRO A 244 26.16 5.11 6.65
CA PRO A 244 27.63 5.10 6.60
C PRO A 244 28.29 6.15 7.52
N ALA A 245 27.66 7.33 7.63
CA ALA A 245 28.16 8.38 8.53
C ALA A 245 27.99 8.00 10.00
N LEU A 246 26.88 7.38 10.37
CA LEU A 246 26.65 6.85 11.70
C LEU A 246 27.66 5.74 12.04
N ASP A 247 27.87 4.78 11.15
CA ASP A 247 28.82 3.68 11.35
C ASP A 247 30.25 4.20 11.56
N LEU A 248 30.66 5.20 10.78
CA LEU A 248 31.98 5.83 10.92
C LEU A 248 32.14 6.53 12.26
N GLU A 249 31.20 7.40 12.65
CA GLU A 249 31.26 8.16 13.91
C GLU A 249 31.20 7.21 15.12
N VAL A 250 30.30 6.25 15.12
CA VAL A 250 30.18 5.23 16.18
C VAL A 250 31.46 4.38 16.27
N GLY A 251 31.98 3.92 15.12
CA GLY A 251 33.20 3.14 15.05
C GLY A 251 34.40 3.88 15.67
N ASN A 252 34.56 5.17 15.36
CA ASN A 252 35.61 6.01 15.92
C ASN A 252 35.51 6.13 17.45
N ILE A 253 34.31 6.26 18.00
CA ILE A 253 34.10 6.39 19.45
C ILE A 253 34.33 5.06 20.15
N VAL A 254 33.79 3.97 19.61
CA VAL A 254 33.89 2.62 20.19
C VAL A 254 35.35 2.13 20.23
N THR A 255 36.13 2.43 19.18
CA THR A 255 37.55 2.02 19.09
C THR A 255 38.52 2.97 19.76
N SER A 256 38.07 4.15 20.22
CA SER A 256 38.91 5.16 20.87
C SER A 256 39.46 4.67 22.21
N LYS A 257 40.79 4.66 22.33
CA LYS A 257 41.49 4.37 23.59
C LYS A 257 41.51 5.57 24.57
N LEU A 258 41.08 6.74 24.12
CA LEU A 258 41.07 7.96 24.91
C LEU A 258 39.84 8.08 25.80
N ILE A 259 38.76 7.34 25.47
CA ILE A 259 37.51 7.39 26.19
C ILE A 259 37.37 6.07 26.97
N VAL A 260 37.82 6.12 28.23
CA VAL A 260 37.82 4.94 29.11
C VAL A 260 36.55 4.85 29.95
N ASP A 261 35.93 6.02 30.24
CA ASP A 261 34.70 6.08 31.03
C ASP A 261 33.45 5.73 30.20
N PRO A 262 32.63 4.74 30.64
CA PRO A 262 31.40 4.37 29.96
C PRO A 262 30.39 5.52 29.80
N ALA A 263 30.28 6.41 30.81
CA ALA A 263 29.34 7.53 30.74
C ALA A 263 29.79 8.55 29.70
N GLY A 264 31.08 8.90 29.68
CA GLY A 264 31.66 9.78 28.66
C GLY A 264 31.56 9.19 27.24
N ARG A 265 31.67 7.86 27.10
CA ARG A 265 31.46 7.18 25.83
C ARG A 265 29.99 7.30 25.35
N GLN A 266 29.03 7.10 26.25
CA GLN A 266 27.61 7.26 25.95
C GLN A 266 27.26 8.68 25.53
N GLU A 267 27.81 9.69 26.23
CA GLU A 267 27.61 11.10 25.87
C GLU A 267 28.16 11.41 24.48
N GLN A 268 29.36 10.93 24.17
CA GLN A 268 29.95 11.12 22.83
C GLN A 268 29.18 10.41 21.72
N LEU A 269 28.63 9.23 21.99
CA LEU A 269 27.75 8.53 21.03
C LEU A 269 26.50 9.35 20.77
N LEU A 270 25.84 9.85 21.79
CA LEU A 270 24.65 10.71 21.63
C LEU A 270 24.98 11.98 20.85
N ALA A 271 26.11 12.62 21.15
CA ALA A 271 26.57 13.80 20.43
C ALA A 271 26.89 13.50 18.94
N ALA A 272 27.47 12.34 18.65
CA ALA A 272 27.76 11.91 17.29
C ALA A 272 26.47 11.64 16.50
N VAL A 273 25.53 10.93 17.10
CA VAL A 273 24.20 10.69 16.53
C VAL A 273 23.50 12.02 16.20
N ALA A 274 23.54 12.97 17.14
CA ALA A 274 22.93 14.29 16.95
C ALA A 274 23.56 15.04 15.77
N ARG A 275 24.91 15.05 15.66
CA ARG A 275 25.60 15.71 14.53
C ARG A 275 25.21 15.11 13.18
N VAL A 276 25.16 13.78 13.07
CA VAL A 276 24.76 13.13 11.83
C VAL A 276 23.31 13.45 11.52
N ALA A 277 22.43 13.39 12.51
CA ALA A 277 21.01 13.72 12.35
C ALA A 277 20.80 15.17 11.91
N ASP A 278 21.53 16.13 12.49
CA ASP A 278 21.47 17.55 12.10
C ASP A 278 21.90 17.74 10.63
N THR A 279 22.97 17.05 10.22
CA THR A 279 23.46 17.13 8.82
C THR A 279 22.42 16.58 7.83
N MET A 280 21.71 15.53 8.21
CA MET A 280 20.71 14.88 7.35
C MET A 280 19.33 15.56 7.37
N LEU A 281 19.06 16.40 8.36
CA LEU A 281 17.77 17.06 8.55
C LEU A 281 17.62 18.28 7.60
N THR A 282 17.84 18.03 6.29
CA THR A 282 17.65 19.04 5.24
C THR A 282 16.17 19.47 5.13
N PRO A 283 15.87 20.63 4.53
CA PRO A 283 14.47 21.05 4.30
C PRO A 283 13.62 19.99 3.60
N GLU A 284 14.18 19.31 2.61
CA GLU A 284 13.50 18.26 1.85
C GLU A 284 13.20 17.05 2.74
N TYR A 285 14.16 16.63 3.56
CA TYR A 285 13.96 15.50 4.48
C TYR A 285 13.01 15.85 5.62
N ARG A 286 13.03 17.10 6.13
CA ARG A 286 12.03 17.60 7.08
C ARG A 286 10.62 17.51 6.50
N ALA A 287 10.43 17.98 5.29
CA ALA A 287 9.13 17.92 4.62
C ALA A 287 8.67 16.48 4.40
N LEU A 288 9.57 15.59 3.98
CA LEU A 288 9.28 14.16 3.80
C LEU A 288 8.87 13.49 5.11
N LEU A 289 9.66 13.69 6.16
CA LEU A 289 9.41 13.09 7.47
C LEU A 289 8.13 13.61 8.11
N ALA A 290 7.86 14.91 7.99
CA ALA A 290 6.63 15.51 8.46
C ALA A 290 5.40 14.99 7.69
N ALA A 291 5.50 14.82 6.38
CA ALA A 291 4.44 14.21 5.57
C ALA A 291 4.12 12.78 6.05
N ARG A 292 5.14 11.95 6.31
CA ARG A 292 4.96 10.60 6.89
C ARG A 292 4.24 10.66 8.25
N LEU A 293 4.62 11.61 9.10
CA LEU A 293 4.01 11.79 10.41
C LEU A 293 2.54 12.24 10.29
N TYR A 294 2.21 13.18 9.40
CA TYR A 294 0.81 13.58 9.18
C TYR A 294 -0.04 12.43 8.69
N GLU A 295 0.45 11.64 7.74
CA GLU A 295 -0.26 10.46 7.25
C GLU A 295 -0.47 9.41 8.37
N THR A 296 0.54 9.22 9.22
CA THR A 296 0.43 8.31 10.35
C THR A 296 -0.56 8.84 11.39
N ALA A 297 -0.58 10.15 11.64
CA ALA A 297 -1.54 10.77 12.54
C ALA A 297 -2.98 10.58 12.03
N LEU A 298 -3.22 10.75 10.74
CA LEU A 298 -4.53 10.52 10.13
C LEU A 298 -4.99 9.07 10.32
N LEU A 299 -4.09 8.10 10.12
CA LEU A 299 -4.34 6.70 10.33
C LEU A 299 -4.68 6.38 11.81
N LEU A 300 -3.90 6.91 12.75
CA LEU A 300 -4.11 6.73 14.19
C LEU A 300 -5.45 7.33 14.64
N ALA A 301 -5.77 8.54 14.17
CA ALA A 301 -7.05 9.20 14.46
C ALA A 301 -8.23 8.38 13.92
N GLY A 302 -8.13 7.86 12.70
CA GLY A 302 -9.15 6.99 12.10
C GLY A 302 -9.35 5.67 12.83
N ARG A 303 -8.40 5.25 13.66
CA ARG A 303 -8.45 4.08 14.55
C ARG A 303 -8.87 4.42 15.99
N GLY A 304 -9.20 5.68 16.27
CA GLY A 304 -9.59 6.16 17.59
C GLY A 304 -8.43 6.44 18.56
N GLN A 305 -7.18 6.38 18.09
CA GLN A 305 -5.95 6.66 18.87
C GLN A 305 -5.63 8.17 18.81
N LEU A 306 -6.55 9.00 19.33
CA LEU A 306 -6.49 10.46 19.17
C LEU A 306 -5.30 11.10 19.91
N GLU A 307 -4.90 10.53 21.03
CA GLU A 307 -3.76 11.03 21.80
C GLU A 307 -2.45 10.84 21.01
N GLU A 308 -2.22 9.64 20.51
CA GLU A 308 -1.07 9.30 19.69
C GLU A 308 -1.08 10.08 18.37
N ALA A 309 -2.27 10.28 17.78
CA ALA A 309 -2.42 11.07 16.57
C ALA A 309 -1.99 12.54 16.80
N ARG A 310 -2.43 13.17 17.90
CA ARG A 310 -2.04 14.54 18.26
C ARG A 310 -0.56 14.66 18.61
N LEU A 311 0.03 13.68 19.28
CA LEU A 311 1.49 13.63 19.49
C LEU A 311 2.23 13.53 18.16
N THR A 312 1.70 12.75 17.23
CA THR A 312 2.30 12.55 15.90
C THR A 312 2.23 13.83 15.04
N THR A 313 1.10 14.55 15.06
CA THR A 313 1.01 15.87 14.40
C THR A 313 1.92 16.91 15.07
N THR A 314 2.09 16.83 16.40
CA THR A 314 3.06 17.70 17.11
C THR A 314 4.49 17.40 16.68
N ALA A 315 4.86 16.12 16.56
CA ALA A 315 6.18 15.73 16.04
C ALA A 315 6.38 16.20 14.59
N ALA A 316 5.34 16.16 13.75
CA ALA A 316 5.40 16.69 12.38
C ALA A 316 5.65 18.19 12.35
N ALA A 317 4.89 18.97 13.14
CA ALA A 317 5.05 20.41 13.23
C ALA A 317 6.46 20.80 13.75
N LEU A 318 6.95 20.11 14.78
CA LEU A 318 8.29 20.32 15.31
C LEU A 318 9.38 19.97 14.29
N THR A 319 9.15 18.95 13.46
CA THR A 319 10.09 18.54 12.41
C THR A 319 10.17 19.56 11.28
N LEU A 320 9.05 20.24 10.96
CA LEU A 320 9.01 21.30 9.93
C LEU A 320 9.65 22.61 10.39
N ASP A 321 9.77 22.85 11.69
CA ASP A 321 10.41 24.06 12.20
C ASP A 321 11.91 24.02 11.91
N ASP A 322 12.37 24.88 11.01
CA ASP A 322 13.78 24.99 10.57
C ASP A 322 14.74 25.45 11.68
N LYS A 323 14.21 26.07 12.74
CA LYS A 323 14.98 26.53 13.90
C LYS A 323 15.26 25.39 14.90
N VAL A 324 14.55 24.26 14.77
CA VAL A 324 14.71 23.13 15.67
C VAL A 324 15.77 22.19 15.12
N THR A 325 16.82 21.94 15.92
CA THR A 325 17.86 20.97 15.58
C THR A 325 17.36 19.54 15.78
N ALA A 326 18.08 18.54 15.26
CA ALA A 326 17.76 17.14 15.53
C ALA A 326 17.85 16.82 17.02
N SER A 327 18.84 17.40 17.75
CA SER A 327 18.99 17.26 19.20
C SER A 327 17.81 17.81 19.98
N ASP A 328 17.18 18.85 19.47
CA ASP A 328 16.01 19.49 20.07
C ASP A 328 14.68 18.82 19.69
N ASN A 329 14.72 17.84 18.79
CA ASN A 329 13.56 17.07 18.39
C ASN A 329 13.66 15.61 18.88
N PRO A 330 13.01 15.26 20.01
CA PRO A 330 13.12 13.92 20.59
C PRO A 330 12.64 12.79 19.66
N PHE A 331 11.73 13.07 18.75
CA PHE A 331 11.32 12.11 17.72
C PHE A 331 12.47 11.81 16.75
N VAL A 332 13.12 12.86 16.23
CA VAL A 332 14.24 12.72 15.30
C VAL A 332 15.44 12.06 16.00
N THR A 333 15.83 12.53 17.18
CA THR A 333 16.90 11.90 17.94
C THR A 333 16.67 10.40 18.11
N ARG A 334 15.46 10.00 18.52
CA ARG A 334 15.13 8.59 18.72
C ARG A 334 15.13 7.78 17.43
N LEU A 335 14.79 8.40 16.29
CA LEU A 335 14.86 7.76 14.98
C LEU A 335 16.27 7.26 14.67
N TYR A 336 17.28 8.05 14.98
CA TYR A 336 18.68 7.72 14.74
C TYR A 336 19.27 6.80 15.84
N ASP A 337 18.92 7.02 17.10
CA ASP A 337 19.40 6.20 18.23
C ASP A 337 19.12 4.71 18.05
N LYS A 338 17.94 4.36 17.53
CA LYS A 338 17.53 2.95 17.45
C LYS A 338 18.31 2.11 16.44
N VAL A 339 19.08 2.73 15.54
CA VAL A 339 19.95 2.03 14.58
C VAL A 339 21.39 1.94 15.06
N VAL A 340 21.76 2.72 16.09
CA VAL A 340 23.10 2.67 16.70
C VAL A 340 23.17 1.46 17.65
N LYS A 341 23.82 0.40 17.21
CA LYS A 341 24.14 -0.73 18.07
C LYS A 341 25.42 -0.43 18.82
N VAL A 342 25.31 -0.14 20.12
CA VAL A 342 26.46 -0.15 21.01
C VAL A 342 26.80 -1.60 21.29
N PRO A 343 28.02 -2.09 20.99
CA PRO A 343 28.43 -3.42 21.43
C PRO A 343 28.32 -3.46 22.96
N GLU A 344 27.55 -4.42 23.49
CA GLU A 344 27.61 -4.71 24.93
C GLU A 344 29.05 -5.07 25.24
N SER A 345 29.67 -4.29 26.13
CA SER A 345 31.01 -4.64 26.66
C SER A 345 30.88 -6.03 27.29
N GLU A 346 31.59 -7.01 26.73
CA GLU A 346 31.74 -8.30 27.39
C GLU A 346 32.19 -8.02 28.83
N PRO A 347 31.53 -8.63 29.85
CA PRO A 347 32.01 -8.54 31.19
C PRO A 347 33.42 -9.09 31.18
N GLU A 348 34.41 -8.26 31.59
CA GLU A 348 35.78 -8.72 31.80
C GLU A 348 35.71 -9.99 32.64
N SER A 349 35.99 -11.12 32.00
CA SER A 349 36.20 -12.38 32.68
C SER A 349 37.44 -12.19 33.56
N GLY A 350 37.17 -11.81 34.83
CA GLY A 350 38.18 -11.71 35.86
C GLY A 350 38.90 -13.03 36.00
N THR A 351 40.19 -12.98 35.70
CA THR A 351 41.18 -14.02 36.06
C THR A 351 41.46 -13.95 37.54
#